data_dd5af645b9db44cfb9ac842e62c360c3
#
_entry.id   dd5af645b9db44cfb9ac842e62c360c3
#
_cell.length_a   1.000
_cell.length_b   1.000
_cell.length_c   1.000
_cell.angle_alpha   90.00
_cell.angle_beta   90.00
_cell.angle_gamma   90.00
#
_symmetry.space_group_name_H-M   'P 1'
#
loop_
_entity.id
_entity.type
_entity.pdbx_description
1 polymer ?
#
loop_
_entity_poly.entity_id
_entity_poly.type
_entity_poly.pdbx_seq_one_letter_code
_entity_poly.pdbx_strand_id
1 'polypeptide(L)'
;MSDDKRYRGLSDAEVQESRRINGLNVLTPPKQTPWWKEFLHKFSDPLIIILLVAGVLSIGISFYEYFGLGQDWKVFFEPIGIFIAIGLATVLAFVFEQRANKAFKILNKVNDDEPVEVMRNGSMTTVPRKDVVVGDIVVLNTGDEIPADGELLDAVTMSVDESSLTGEPLSSKTTDPAHFDKDATYPSNHVLRGTKIMEGHGVMRVLRVGDATEMGKAVSYTHLTLPTILRV
;
A
#
# COMPACT_ATOMS: atom_id res chain seq x y z
N MET A 1 4.93 -13.81 -35.75
CA MET A 1 4.92 -15.28 -35.63
C MET A 1 6.18 -15.65 -34.88
N SER A 2 6.09 -15.65 -33.77
CA SER A 2 6.01 -16.12 -32.39
C SER A 2 7.37 -16.61 -31.92
N ASP A 3 8.03 -15.74 -31.20
CA ASP A 3 9.24 -16.03 -30.36
C ASP A 3 8.87 -16.87 -29.11
N ASP A 4 7.71 -17.46 -29.12
CA ASP A 4 6.99 -18.14 -28.03
C ASP A 4 7.66 -19.43 -27.52
N LYS A 5 8.75 -19.91 -28.19
CA LYS A 5 9.45 -21.15 -27.81
C LYS A 5 10.77 -20.92 -27.05
N ARG A 6 11.20 -19.68 -26.85
CA ARG A 6 12.51 -19.39 -26.27
C ARG A 6 12.55 -19.63 -24.75
N TYR A 7 11.40 -19.54 -24.09
CA TYR A 7 11.32 -19.70 -22.65
C TYR A 7 10.34 -20.80 -22.26
N ARG A 8 10.79 -21.83 -21.56
CA ARG A 8 9.93 -22.95 -21.11
C ARG A 8 8.99 -22.56 -19.99
N GLY A 9 9.39 -21.60 -19.14
CA GLY A 9 8.69 -21.24 -17.89
C GLY A 9 8.71 -22.37 -16.85
N LEU A 10 8.09 -22.13 -15.72
CA LEU A 10 7.98 -23.11 -14.62
C LEU A 10 6.93 -24.18 -14.92
N SER A 11 7.17 -25.40 -14.46
CA SER A 11 6.15 -26.44 -14.36
C SER A 11 5.26 -26.23 -13.13
N ASP A 12 4.08 -26.86 -13.10
CA ASP A 12 3.16 -26.75 -11.97
C ASP A 12 3.79 -27.17 -10.63
N ALA A 13 4.67 -28.19 -10.65
CA ALA A 13 5.39 -28.62 -9.45
C ALA A 13 6.38 -27.55 -8.96
N GLU A 14 7.12 -26.92 -9.88
CA GLU A 14 8.05 -25.83 -9.56
C GLU A 14 7.32 -24.58 -9.06
N VAL A 15 6.14 -24.27 -9.61
CA VAL A 15 5.26 -23.18 -9.14
C VAL A 15 4.83 -23.41 -7.69
N GLN A 16 4.40 -24.64 -7.36
CA GLN A 16 4.00 -24.99 -5.99
C GLN A 16 5.18 -24.89 -5.01
N GLU A 17 6.34 -25.36 -5.42
CA GLU A 17 7.56 -25.28 -4.58
C GLU A 17 8.02 -23.82 -4.41
N SER A 18 8.02 -23.00 -5.47
CA SER A 18 8.35 -21.59 -5.37
C SER A 18 7.37 -20.85 -4.46
N ARG A 19 6.06 -21.16 -4.55
CA ARG A 19 5.03 -20.60 -3.65
C ARG A 19 5.25 -21.00 -2.19
N ARG A 20 5.68 -22.22 -1.94
CA ARG A 20 5.97 -22.71 -0.58
C ARG A 20 7.16 -21.98 0.05
N ILE A 21 8.18 -21.68 -0.75
CA ILE A 21 9.42 -21.04 -0.28
C ILE A 21 9.24 -19.52 -0.17
N ASN A 22 8.67 -18.86 -1.18
CA ASN A 22 8.67 -17.41 -1.32
C ASN A 22 7.32 -16.77 -0.96
N GLY A 23 6.26 -17.57 -0.73
CA GLY A 23 4.91 -17.08 -0.43
C GLY A 23 4.15 -16.62 -1.68
N LEU A 24 3.09 -15.86 -1.44
CA LEU A 24 2.25 -15.26 -2.46
C LEU A 24 2.77 -13.85 -2.84
N ASN A 25 2.46 -13.41 -4.05
CA ASN A 25 2.77 -12.05 -4.50
C ASN A 25 1.75 -11.02 -4.00
N VAL A 26 1.57 -10.96 -2.67
CA VAL A 26 0.65 -10.05 -1.97
C VAL A 26 1.46 -9.23 -0.99
N LEU A 27 1.18 -7.93 -0.90
CA LEU A 27 1.74 -7.09 0.14
C LEU A 27 0.99 -7.33 1.44
N THR A 28 1.72 -7.59 2.52
CA THR A 28 1.10 -7.79 3.84
C THR A 28 0.45 -6.50 4.30
N PRO A 29 -0.88 -6.48 4.50
CA PRO A 29 -1.54 -5.29 5.01
C PRO A 29 -1.03 -4.96 6.41
N PRO A 30 -0.94 -3.68 6.78
CA PRO A 30 -0.52 -3.26 8.10
C PRO A 30 -1.36 -3.96 9.18
N LYS A 31 -0.72 -4.33 10.30
CA LYS A 31 -1.38 -4.98 11.44
C LYS A 31 -2.57 -4.15 11.87
N GLN A 32 -3.76 -4.75 11.79
CA GLN A 32 -4.98 -4.07 12.20
C GLN A 32 -4.98 -3.94 13.72
N THR A 33 -5.03 -2.69 14.19
CA THR A 33 -5.30 -2.42 15.59
C THR A 33 -6.76 -2.80 15.89
N PRO A 34 -7.07 -3.36 17.08
CA PRO A 34 -8.46 -3.63 17.45
C PRO A 34 -9.26 -2.32 17.44
N TRP A 35 -10.50 -2.38 16.94
CA TRP A 35 -11.37 -1.22 16.70
C TRP A 35 -11.50 -0.29 17.91
N TRP A 36 -11.50 -0.84 19.13
CA TRP A 36 -11.60 -0.05 20.37
C TRP A 36 -10.34 0.77 20.65
N LYS A 37 -9.14 0.30 20.25
CA LYS A 37 -7.90 1.08 20.34
C LYS A 37 -7.87 2.21 19.33
N GLU A 38 -8.34 1.97 18.10
CA GLU A 38 -8.51 3.01 17.09
C GLU A 38 -9.50 4.08 17.55
N PHE A 39 -10.61 3.66 18.18
CA PHE A 39 -11.60 4.59 18.74
C PHE A 39 -11.00 5.42 19.89
N LEU A 40 -10.30 4.78 20.83
CA LEU A 40 -9.64 5.50 21.94
C LEU A 40 -8.54 6.45 21.44
N HIS A 41 -7.85 6.09 20.35
CA HIS A 41 -6.82 6.94 19.77
C HIS A 41 -7.39 8.26 19.22
N LYS A 42 -8.68 8.31 18.87
CA LYS A 42 -9.35 9.57 18.48
C LYS A 42 -9.34 10.62 19.57
N PHE A 43 -9.38 10.21 20.82
CA PHE A 43 -9.27 11.14 21.95
C PHE A 43 -7.86 11.73 22.16
N SER A 44 -6.88 11.25 21.41
CA SER A 44 -5.52 11.83 21.35
C SER A 44 -5.38 12.88 20.25
N ASP A 45 -6.45 13.14 19.48
CA ASP A 45 -6.46 14.22 18.49
C ASP A 45 -6.37 15.59 19.21
N PRO A 46 -5.42 16.47 18.81
CA PRO A 46 -5.23 17.77 19.46
C PRO A 46 -6.51 18.62 19.51
N LEU A 47 -7.36 18.56 18.48
CA LEU A 47 -8.62 19.28 18.46
C LEU A 47 -9.58 18.76 19.51
N ILE A 48 -9.70 17.43 19.65
CA ILE A 48 -10.57 16.80 20.65
C ILE A 48 -10.04 17.06 22.05
N ILE A 49 -8.72 17.05 22.25
CA ILE A 49 -8.12 17.40 23.55
C ILE A 49 -8.47 18.83 23.97
N ILE A 50 -8.37 19.80 23.06
CA ILE A 50 -8.76 21.20 23.34
C ILE A 50 -10.23 21.29 23.73
N LEU A 51 -11.12 20.59 23.02
CA LEU A 51 -12.55 20.57 23.34
C LEU A 51 -12.82 19.88 24.68
N LEU A 52 -12.11 18.80 25.01
CA LEU A 52 -12.21 18.13 26.30
C LEU A 52 -11.79 19.05 27.45
N VAL A 53 -10.67 19.78 27.28
CA VAL A 53 -10.22 20.78 28.28
C VAL A 53 -11.28 21.87 28.46
N ALA A 54 -11.83 22.40 27.37
CA ALA A 54 -12.90 23.38 27.42
C ALA A 54 -14.14 22.84 28.13
N GLY A 55 -14.54 21.59 27.85
CA GLY A 55 -15.66 20.94 28.53
C GLY A 55 -15.46 20.76 30.03
N VAL A 56 -14.23 20.36 30.43
CA VAL A 56 -13.89 20.24 31.86
C VAL A 56 -13.92 21.60 32.56
N LEU A 57 -13.39 22.66 31.92
CA LEU A 57 -13.47 24.02 32.45
C LEU A 57 -14.93 24.48 32.58
N SER A 58 -15.77 24.21 31.58
CA SER A 58 -17.21 24.54 31.62
C SER A 58 -17.92 23.82 32.78
N ILE A 59 -17.58 22.53 33.04
CA ILE A 59 -18.09 21.83 34.21
C ILE A 59 -17.67 22.55 35.51
N GLY A 60 -16.38 22.93 35.65
CA GLY A 60 -15.91 23.68 36.82
C GLY A 60 -16.65 24.98 37.07
N ILE A 61 -16.89 25.72 36.00
CA ILE A 61 -17.69 26.97 36.05
C ILE A 61 -19.11 26.67 36.50
N SER A 62 -19.79 25.68 35.90
CA SER A 62 -21.15 25.27 36.26
C SER A 62 -21.27 24.84 37.74
N PHE A 63 -20.26 24.15 38.28
CA PHE A 63 -20.22 23.81 39.70
C PHE A 63 -20.11 25.07 40.58
N TYR A 64 -19.26 26.04 40.20
CA TYR A 64 -19.13 27.30 40.92
C TYR A 64 -20.43 28.10 40.89
N GLU A 65 -21.10 28.18 39.74
CA GLU A 65 -22.38 28.88 39.57
C GLU A 65 -23.50 28.24 40.39
N TYR A 66 -23.57 26.91 40.40
CA TYR A 66 -24.62 26.20 41.12
C TYR A 66 -24.43 26.25 42.64
N PHE A 67 -23.22 25.94 43.17
CA PHE A 67 -22.98 25.89 44.60
C PHE A 67 -22.56 27.24 45.22
N GLY A 68 -21.84 28.08 44.45
CA GLY A 68 -21.32 29.36 44.93
C GLY A 68 -22.30 30.52 44.73
N LEU A 69 -22.96 30.54 43.60
CA LEU A 69 -23.89 31.64 43.26
C LEU A 69 -25.38 31.28 43.42
N GLY A 70 -25.70 30.01 43.75
CA GLY A 70 -27.08 29.55 43.97
C GLY A 70 -27.92 29.54 42.70
N GLN A 71 -27.27 29.39 41.53
CA GLN A 71 -28.02 29.34 40.25
C GLN A 71 -28.76 28.00 40.09
N ASP A 72 -29.71 27.96 39.14
CA ASP A 72 -30.51 26.79 38.82
C ASP A 72 -29.65 25.70 38.16
N TRP A 73 -30.01 24.43 38.36
CA TRP A 73 -29.35 23.28 37.74
C TRP A 73 -29.19 23.35 36.21
N LYS A 74 -29.89 24.26 35.56
CA LYS A 74 -29.78 24.51 34.11
C LYS A 74 -28.40 24.89 33.64
N VAL A 75 -27.49 25.37 34.51
CA VAL A 75 -26.09 25.69 34.20
C VAL A 75 -25.28 24.46 33.71
N PHE A 76 -25.77 23.25 34.02
CA PHE A 76 -25.15 22.03 33.54
C PHE A 76 -25.49 21.62 32.10
N PHE A 77 -26.49 22.27 31.47
CA PHE A 77 -26.84 21.98 30.08
C PHE A 77 -25.72 22.33 29.11
N GLU A 78 -24.96 23.39 29.37
CA GLU A 78 -23.85 23.79 28.52
C GLU A 78 -22.74 22.74 28.46
N PRO A 79 -22.10 22.30 29.56
CA PRO A 79 -21.08 21.26 29.51
C PRO A 79 -21.63 19.92 28.98
N ILE A 80 -22.86 19.54 29.29
CA ILE A 80 -23.48 18.34 28.74
C ILE A 80 -23.58 18.45 27.22
N GLY A 81 -23.99 19.60 26.68
CA GLY A 81 -24.02 19.84 25.24
C GLY A 81 -22.67 19.72 24.59
N ILE A 82 -21.59 20.23 25.21
CA ILE A 82 -20.23 20.12 24.74
C ILE A 82 -19.79 18.61 24.66
N PHE A 83 -20.03 17.83 25.72
CA PHE A 83 -19.66 16.41 25.71
C PHE A 83 -20.46 15.58 24.73
N ILE A 84 -21.73 15.86 24.53
CA ILE A 84 -22.57 15.24 23.50
C ILE A 84 -22.02 15.57 22.11
N ALA A 85 -21.67 16.84 21.86
CA ALA A 85 -21.11 17.25 20.59
C ALA A 85 -19.77 16.56 20.29
N ILE A 86 -18.86 16.47 21.27
CA ILE A 86 -17.59 15.73 21.16
C ILE A 86 -17.85 14.26 20.86
N GLY A 87 -18.77 13.61 21.58
CA GLY A 87 -19.13 12.22 21.37
C GLY A 87 -19.66 11.96 19.96
N LEU A 88 -20.60 12.78 19.49
CA LEU A 88 -21.14 12.66 18.13
C LEU A 88 -20.08 12.88 17.06
N ALA A 89 -19.24 13.92 17.20
CA ALA A 89 -18.14 14.20 16.27
C ALA A 89 -17.14 13.03 16.21
N THR A 90 -16.76 12.48 17.36
CA THR A 90 -15.82 11.35 17.44
C THR A 90 -16.40 10.09 16.82
N VAL A 91 -17.65 9.76 17.08
CA VAL A 91 -18.34 8.61 16.48
C VAL A 91 -18.44 8.77 14.97
N LEU A 92 -18.83 9.97 14.50
CA LEU A 92 -18.95 10.24 13.06
C LEU A 92 -17.61 10.13 12.35
N ALA A 93 -16.54 10.72 12.90
CA ALA A 93 -15.18 10.63 12.38
C ALA A 93 -14.71 9.17 12.30
N PHE A 94 -14.96 8.38 13.36
CA PHE A 94 -14.63 6.96 13.39
C PHE A 94 -15.37 6.16 12.31
N VAL A 95 -16.67 6.39 12.13
CA VAL A 95 -17.47 5.71 11.09
C VAL A 95 -16.95 6.03 9.69
N PHE A 96 -16.64 7.29 9.40
CA PHE A 96 -16.11 7.68 8.09
C PHE A 96 -14.73 7.05 7.82
N GLU A 97 -13.86 7.01 8.81
CA GLU A 97 -12.56 6.36 8.69
C GLU A 97 -12.69 4.85 8.44
N GLN A 98 -13.58 4.17 9.15
CA GLN A 98 -13.84 2.74 8.91
C GLN A 98 -14.38 2.48 7.49
N ARG A 99 -15.23 3.37 6.98
CA ARG A 99 -15.72 3.28 5.60
C ARG A 99 -14.59 3.50 4.58
N ALA A 100 -13.74 4.51 4.80
CA ALA A 100 -12.59 4.78 3.95
C ALA A 100 -11.59 3.60 3.93
N ASN A 101 -11.27 3.04 5.09
CA ASN A 101 -10.40 1.87 5.22
C ASN A 101 -10.98 0.64 4.50
N LYS A 102 -12.30 0.44 4.57
CA LYS A 102 -12.97 -0.65 3.85
C LYS A 102 -12.92 -0.47 2.33
N ALA A 103 -13.17 0.75 1.85
CA ALA A 103 -13.07 1.06 0.42
C ALA A 103 -11.64 0.84 -0.11
N PHE A 104 -10.63 1.27 0.64
CA PHE A 104 -9.22 1.05 0.30
C PHE A 104 -8.85 -0.44 0.22
N LYS A 105 -9.34 -1.27 1.15
CA LYS A 105 -9.14 -2.73 1.11
C LYS A 105 -9.73 -3.37 -0.15
N ILE A 106 -10.88 -2.88 -0.62
CA ILE A 106 -11.52 -3.38 -1.84
C ILE A 106 -10.67 -3.04 -3.05
N LEU A 107 -10.15 -1.81 -3.15
CA LEU A 107 -9.28 -1.39 -4.25
C LEU A 107 -8.00 -2.23 -4.32
N ASN A 108 -7.33 -2.46 -3.20
CA ASN A 108 -6.14 -3.30 -3.17
C ASN A 108 -6.41 -4.75 -3.61
N LYS A 109 -7.57 -5.30 -3.23
CA LYS A 109 -7.96 -6.64 -3.66
C LYS A 109 -8.18 -6.73 -5.18
N VAL A 110 -8.73 -5.69 -5.79
CA VAL A 110 -8.90 -5.64 -7.26
C VAL A 110 -7.54 -5.66 -7.95
N ASN A 111 -6.55 -4.91 -7.45
CA ASN A 111 -5.19 -4.91 -7.99
C ASN A 111 -4.49 -6.28 -7.86
N ASP A 112 -4.73 -7.01 -6.76
CA ASP A 112 -4.16 -8.35 -6.55
C ASP A 112 -4.74 -9.40 -7.52
N ASP A 113 -5.99 -9.21 -7.98
CA ASP A 113 -6.68 -10.09 -8.93
C ASP A 113 -6.46 -9.69 -10.41
N GLU A 114 -5.68 -8.63 -10.69
CA GLU A 114 -5.36 -8.20 -12.05
C GLU A 114 -4.68 -9.32 -12.85
N PRO A 115 -5.12 -9.58 -14.09
CA PRO A 115 -4.58 -10.66 -14.92
C PRO A 115 -3.17 -10.35 -15.39
N VAL A 116 -2.26 -11.31 -15.27
CA VAL A 116 -0.86 -11.24 -15.73
C VAL A 116 -0.58 -12.40 -16.67
N GLU A 117 0.05 -12.11 -17.81
CA GLU A 117 0.47 -13.12 -18.77
C GLU A 117 1.80 -13.73 -18.37
N VAL A 118 1.81 -15.03 -18.10
CA VAL A 118 2.98 -15.77 -17.71
C VAL A 118 3.20 -16.96 -18.61
N MET A 119 4.46 -17.35 -18.78
CA MET A 119 4.82 -18.59 -19.47
C MET A 119 5.02 -19.70 -18.45
N ARG A 120 4.21 -20.75 -18.52
CA ARG A 120 4.31 -21.96 -17.69
C ARG A 120 4.09 -23.21 -18.55
N ASN A 121 4.79 -24.29 -18.23
CA ASN A 121 4.70 -25.56 -19.00
C ASN A 121 4.95 -25.39 -20.52
N GLY A 122 5.72 -24.39 -20.92
CA GLY A 122 5.99 -24.08 -22.33
C GLY A 122 4.84 -23.43 -23.10
N SER A 123 3.82 -22.94 -22.40
CA SER A 123 2.68 -22.22 -22.98
C SER A 123 2.36 -20.94 -22.23
N MET A 124 1.83 -19.95 -22.94
CA MET A 124 1.30 -18.73 -22.33
C MET A 124 0.02 -19.04 -21.58
N THR A 125 -0.08 -18.54 -20.36
CA THR A 125 -1.28 -18.62 -19.52
C THR A 125 -1.47 -17.34 -18.74
N THR A 126 -2.71 -17.02 -18.42
CA THR A 126 -3.04 -15.84 -17.62
C THR A 126 -3.30 -16.26 -16.19
N VAL A 127 -2.63 -15.60 -15.24
CA VAL A 127 -2.81 -15.83 -13.81
C VAL A 127 -3.10 -14.51 -13.09
N PRO A 128 -3.82 -14.52 -11.97
CA PRO A 128 -3.94 -13.33 -11.12
C PRO A 128 -2.55 -12.87 -10.64
N ARG A 129 -2.34 -11.56 -10.50
CA ARG A 129 -1.09 -10.97 -10.02
C ARG A 129 -0.59 -11.62 -8.72
N LYS A 130 -1.49 -11.90 -7.78
CA LYS A 130 -1.17 -12.57 -6.50
C LYS A 130 -0.59 -13.98 -6.65
N ASP A 131 -0.86 -14.64 -7.77
CA ASP A 131 -0.42 -16.02 -8.07
C ASP A 131 0.89 -16.10 -8.86
N VAL A 132 1.49 -14.95 -9.19
CA VAL A 132 2.83 -14.86 -9.75
C VAL A 132 3.83 -15.29 -8.69
N VAL A 133 4.81 -16.14 -9.07
CA VAL A 133 5.83 -16.69 -8.15
C VAL A 133 7.25 -16.37 -8.63
N VAL A 134 8.20 -16.46 -7.73
CA VAL A 134 9.63 -16.32 -8.08
C VAL A 134 10.02 -17.38 -9.10
N GLY A 135 10.68 -16.96 -10.18
CA GLY A 135 11.07 -17.79 -11.31
C GLY A 135 10.07 -17.80 -12.48
N ASP A 136 8.86 -17.25 -12.31
CA ASP A 136 7.93 -17.08 -13.44
C ASP A 136 8.54 -16.21 -14.54
N ILE A 137 8.20 -16.54 -15.77
CA ILE A 137 8.49 -15.74 -16.95
C ILE A 137 7.23 -14.94 -17.28
N VAL A 138 7.30 -13.63 -17.18
CA VAL A 138 6.17 -12.71 -17.40
C VAL A 138 6.38 -11.96 -18.71
N VAL A 139 5.34 -11.88 -19.52
CA VAL A 139 5.31 -11.04 -20.72
C VAL A 139 4.80 -9.66 -20.34
N LEU A 140 5.49 -8.64 -20.77
CA LEU A 140 5.26 -7.24 -20.43
C LEU A 140 4.92 -6.45 -21.70
N ASN A 141 3.82 -5.72 -21.67
CA ASN A 141 3.36 -4.89 -22.78
C ASN A 141 3.20 -3.43 -22.36
N THR A 142 3.19 -2.53 -23.34
CA THR A 142 2.93 -1.11 -23.10
C THR A 142 1.59 -0.92 -22.37
N GLY A 143 1.62 -0.17 -21.28
CA GLY A 143 0.45 0.10 -20.42
C GLY A 143 0.30 -0.82 -19.24
N ASP A 144 1.01 -1.97 -19.22
CA ASP A 144 0.97 -2.90 -18.09
C ASP A 144 1.68 -2.32 -16.87
N GLU A 145 1.19 -2.69 -15.69
CA GLU A 145 1.90 -2.49 -14.43
C GLU A 145 2.74 -3.74 -14.10
N ILE A 146 3.99 -3.53 -13.77
CA ILE A 146 4.93 -4.62 -13.46
C ILE A 146 4.48 -5.34 -12.18
N PRO A 147 4.18 -6.65 -12.25
CA PRO A 147 3.52 -7.38 -11.17
C PRO A 147 4.43 -7.72 -9.98
N ALA A 148 5.74 -7.81 -10.20
CA ALA A 148 6.74 -8.23 -9.22
C ALA A 148 8.13 -7.70 -9.62
N ASP A 149 9.11 -7.71 -8.72
CA ASP A 149 10.47 -7.35 -9.10
C ASP A 149 11.10 -8.48 -9.95
N GLY A 150 11.73 -8.08 -11.03
CA GLY A 150 12.32 -9.03 -11.97
C GLY A 150 13.50 -8.50 -12.74
N GLU A 151 14.11 -9.41 -13.48
CA GLU A 151 15.18 -9.14 -14.43
C GLU A 151 14.65 -9.35 -15.85
N LEU A 152 14.91 -8.39 -16.73
CA LEU A 152 14.56 -8.50 -18.14
C LEU A 152 15.43 -9.55 -18.82
N LEU A 153 14.78 -10.47 -19.49
CA LEU A 153 15.41 -11.47 -20.37
C LEU A 153 15.44 -10.98 -21.82
N ASP A 154 14.46 -10.16 -22.18
CA ASP A 154 14.35 -9.49 -23.46
C ASP A 154 13.62 -8.15 -23.30
N ALA A 155 14.03 -7.14 -24.04
CA ALA A 155 13.44 -5.81 -24.02
C ALA A 155 13.58 -5.14 -25.40
N VAL A 156 12.48 -4.61 -25.89
CA VAL A 156 12.45 -3.88 -27.17
C VAL A 156 11.91 -2.48 -26.90
N THR A 157 12.79 -1.49 -27.04
CA THR A 157 12.47 -0.04 -26.90
C THR A 157 11.64 0.24 -25.63
N MET A 158 12.08 -0.37 -24.50
CA MET A 158 11.30 -0.36 -23.27
C MET A 158 11.62 0.84 -22.40
N SER A 159 10.61 1.62 -22.04
CA SER A 159 10.68 2.68 -21.04
C SER A 159 9.63 2.48 -19.95
N VAL A 160 10.01 2.75 -18.71
CA VAL A 160 9.20 2.48 -17.51
C VAL A 160 9.13 3.75 -16.66
N ASP A 161 7.94 4.07 -16.16
CA ASP A 161 7.76 5.11 -15.16
C ASP A 161 8.05 4.52 -13.77
N GLU A 162 9.17 4.93 -13.19
CA GLU A 162 9.63 4.52 -11.86
C GLU A 162 9.45 5.62 -10.80
N SER A 163 8.74 6.72 -11.13
CA SER A 163 8.58 7.90 -10.28
C SER A 163 8.04 7.57 -8.88
N SER A 164 7.21 6.54 -8.75
CA SER A 164 6.66 6.09 -7.47
C SER A 164 7.70 5.51 -6.49
N LEU A 165 8.85 5.03 -7.00
CA LEU A 165 9.89 4.37 -6.20
C LEU A 165 11.21 5.15 -6.18
N THR A 166 11.63 5.70 -7.33
CA THR A 166 12.91 6.39 -7.49
C THR A 166 12.78 7.90 -7.61
N GLY A 167 11.59 8.39 -7.94
CA GLY A 167 11.34 9.80 -8.29
C GLY A 167 11.65 10.12 -9.75
N GLU A 168 12.16 9.17 -10.53
CA GLU A 168 12.48 9.35 -11.95
C GLU A 168 11.28 9.00 -12.84
N PRO A 169 10.74 9.95 -13.62
CA PRO A 169 9.50 9.73 -14.36
C PRO A 169 9.66 8.82 -15.58
N LEU A 170 10.86 8.61 -16.06
CA LEU A 170 11.11 7.76 -17.22
C LEU A 170 12.49 7.13 -17.15
N SER A 171 12.54 5.81 -17.03
CA SER A 171 13.76 5.01 -17.01
C SER A 171 13.79 4.13 -18.25
N SER A 172 14.85 4.24 -19.06
CA SER A 172 15.04 3.36 -20.22
C SER A 172 15.58 2.00 -19.76
N LYS A 173 14.93 0.93 -20.20
CA LYS A 173 15.29 -0.44 -19.83
C LYS A 173 15.86 -1.19 -21.02
N THR A 174 16.93 -1.92 -20.76
CA THR A 174 17.66 -2.70 -21.79
C THR A 174 18.28 -3.93 -21.18
N THR A 175 18.45 -4.95 -22.00
CA THR A 175 19.23 -6.18 -21.64
C THR A 175 20.67 -6.14 -22.11
N ASP A 176 21.05 -5.12 -22.90
CA ASP A 176 22.43 -4.94 -23.39
C ASP A 176 23.28 -4.20 -22.36
N PRO A 177 24.31 -4.86 -21.77
CA PRO A 177 25.19 -4.26 -20.78
C PRO A 177 25.95 -3.02 -21.29
N ALA A 178 26.15 -2.89 -22.61
CA ALA A 178 26.82 -1.73 -23.20
C ALA A 178 26.00 -0.44 -23.08
N HIS A 179 24.69 -0.58 -22.92
CA HIS A 179 23.72 0.53 -22.83
C HIS A 179 23.14 0.73 -21.42
N PHE A 180 23.74 0.07 -20.39
CA PHE A 180 23.29 0.27 -19.01
C PHE A 180 23.60 1.69 -18.56
N ASP A 181 22.59 2.33 -17.99
CA ASP A 181 22.76 3.60 -17.30
C ASP A 181 23.50 3.36 -15.97
N LYS A 182 24.68 4.00 -15.83
CA LYS A 182 25.53 3.85 -14.64
C LYS A 182 25.10 4.70 -13.47
N ASP A 183 24.28 5.72 -13.75
CA ASP A 183 23.78 6.68 -12.76
C ASP A 183 22.37 6.29 -12.26
N ALA A 184 21.75 5.31 -12.90
CA ALA A 184 20.42 4.81 -12.48
C ALA A 184 20.46 4.16 -11.09
N THR A 185 19.43 4.40 -10.30
CA THR A 185 19.27 3.82 -8.96
C THR A 185 19.23 2.29 -8.98
N TYR A 186 18.67 1.71 -10.03
CA TYR A 186 18.59 0.26 -10.27
C TYR A 186 19.17 -0.07 -11.64
N PRO A 187 19.77 -1.29 -11.79
CA PRO A 187 20.30 -1.73 -13.08
C PRO A 187 19.26 -1.62 -14.21
N SER A 188 19.71 -1.23 -15.41
CA SER A 188 18.81 -1.03 -16.55
C SER A 188 18.07 -2.28 -17.02
N ASN A 189 18.54 -3.49 -16.62
CA ASN A 189 17.86 -4.75 -16.87
C ASN A 189 16.93 -5.20 -15.72
N HIS A 190 16.77 -4.38 -14.68
CA HIS A 190 15.82 -4.67 -13.59
C HIS A 190 14.55 -3.86 -13.76
N VAL A 191 13.43 -4.49 -13.42
CA VAL A 191 12.11 -3.88 -13.38
C VAL A 191 11.48 -4.13 -12.03
N LEU A 192 10.74 -3.14 -11.53
CA LEU A 192 10.26 -3.07 -10.16
C LEU A 192 8.74 -3.17 -10.11
N ARG A 193 8.21 -3.88 -9.11
CA ARG A 193 6.79 -3.98 -8.85
C ARG A 193 6.13 -2.61 -8.73
N GLY A 194 4.96 -2.44 -9.35
CA GLY A 194 4.14 -1.25 -9.23
C GLY A 194 4.59 -0.08 -10.11
N THR A 195 5.61 -0.28 -10.94
CA THR A 195 6.01 0.66 -11.98
C THR A 195 5.27 0.35 -13.28
N LYS A 196 5.07 1.36 -14.14
CA LYS A 196 4.25 1.24 -15.34
C LYS A 196 5.07 1.31 -16.61
N ILE A 197 4.79 0.40 -17.54
CA ILE A 197 5.43 0.39 -18.86
C ILE A 197 4.80 1.48 -19.72
N MET A 198 5.62 2.48 -20.09
CA MET A 198 5.18 3.62 -20.90
C MET A 198 5.30 3.35 -22.38
N GLU A 199 6.37 2.62 -22.77
CA GLU A 199 6.64 2.29 -24.17
C GLU A 199 7.39 0.97 -24.27
N GLY A 200 7.20 0.26 -25.38
CA GLY A 200 7.89 -0.98 -25.70
C GLY A 200 7.23 -2.21 -25.09
N HIS A 201 7.97 -3.32 -25.18
CA HIS A 201 7.56 -4.60 -24.61
C HIS A 201 8.80 -5.40 -24.20
N GLY A 202 8.60 -6.40 -23.35
CA GLY A 202 9.70 -7.22 -22.90
C GLY A 202 9.24 -8.52 -22.24
N VAL A 203 10.21 -9.33 -21.88
CA VAL A 203 10.01 -10.56 -21.10
C VAL A 203 10.89 -10.49 -19.88
N MET A 204 10.31 -10.69 -18.70
CA MET A 204 11.08 -10.70 -17.45
C MET A 204 11.01 -12.05 -16.74
N ARG A 205 12.04 -12.33 -15.95
CA ARG A 205 12.03 -13.38 -14.93
C ARG A 205 11.79 -12.75 -13.58
N VAL A 206 10.82 -13.26 -12.84
CA VAL A 206 10.50 -12.79 -11.48
C VAL A 206 11.61 -13.22 -10.51
N LEU A 207 12.17 -12.25 -9.79
CA LEU A 207 13.19 -12.44 -8.77
C LEU A 207 12.64 -12.36 -7.35
N ARG A 208 11.69 -11.46 -7.11
CA ARG A 208 11.10 -11.22 -5.77
C ARG A 208 9.60 -10.94 -5.89
N VAL A 209 8.84 -11.41 -4.90
CA VAL A 209 7.38 -11.26 -4.81
C VAL A 209 6.96 -10.70 -3.45
N GLY A 210 5.77 -10.13 -3.38
CA GLY A 210 5.16 -9.66 -2.12
C GLY A 210 6.03 -8.67 -1.36
N ASP A 211 6.18 -8.89 -0.08
CA ASP A 211 6.93 -7.99 0.83
C ASP A 211 8.45 -7.98 0.56
N ALA A 212 8.97 -8.96 -0.18
CA ALA A 212 10.38 -9.00 -0.56
C ALA A 212 10.73 -8.04 -1.70
N THR A 213 9.75 -7.48 -2.41
CA THR A 213 9.94 -6.49 -3.47
C THR A 213 10.38 -5.13 -2.90
N GLU A 214 10.97 -4.28 -3.74
CA GLU A 214 11.36 -2.92 -3.31
C GLU A 214 10.16 -2.10 -2.84
N MET A 215 9.02 -2.22 -3.54
CA MET A 215 7.76 -1.62 -3.10
C MET A 215 7.30 -2.18 -1.75
N GLY A 216 7.40 -3.49 -1.54
CA GLY A 216 7.05 -4.13 -0.27
C GLY A 216 7.88 -3.62 0.90
N LYS A 217 9.18 -3.45 0.69
CA LYS A 217 10.09 -2.85 1.68
C LYS A 217 9.71 -1.40 1.98
N ALA A 218 9.46 -0.57 0.95
CA ALA A 218 9.08 0.83 1.12
C ALA A 218 7.78 0.96 1.93
N VAL A 219 6.77 0.14 1.66
CA VAL A 219 5.52 0.10 2.44
C VAL A 219 5.77 -0.31 3.89
N SER A 220 6.63 -1.30 4.13
CA SER A 220 6.99 -1.74 5.48
C SER A 220 7.73 -0.65 6.28
N TYR A 221 8.63 0.10 5.66
CA TYR A 221 9.36 1.20 6.31
C TYR A 221 8.47 2.38 6.71
N THR A 222 7.50 2.76 5.88
CA THR A 222 6.58 3.86 6.20
C THR A 222 5.74 3.59 7.44
N HIS A 223 5.40 2.34 7.72
CA HIS A 223 4.65 1.95 8.92
C HIS A 223 5.49 1.92 10.19
N LEU A 224 6.80 1.77 10.10
CA LEU A 224 7.70 1.79 11.26
C LEU A 224 8.10 3.22 11.68
N THR A 225 8.09 4.18 10.76
CA THR A 225 8.61 5.54 11.00
C THR A 225 7.53 6.58 11.31
N LEU A 226 6.30 6.42 10.81
CA LEU A 226 5.19 7.36 11.03
C LEU A 226 4.80 7.60 12.51
N PRO A 227 4.82 6.60 13.43
CA PRO A 227 4.53 6.86 14.83
C PRO A 227 5.61 7.67 15.57
N THR A 228 6.83 7.76 15.01
CA THR A 228 7.98 8.38 15.68
C THR A 228 8.12 9.86 15.35
N ILE A 229 7.64 10.31 14.20
CA ILE A 229 7.75 11.71 13.73
C ILE A 229 6.71 12.63 14.38
N LEU A 230 5.60 12.10 14.89
CA LEU A 230 4.54 12.85 15.57
C LEU A 230 4.80 13.03 17.10
N ARG A 231 5.98 12.71 17.59
CA ARG A 231 6.39 12.87 19.01
C ARG A 231 7.44 13.97 19.23
N VAL A 232 7.39 15.02 18.43
CA VAL A 232 8.18 16.24 18.70
C VAL A 232 7.25 17.39 18.96
#